data_24238963eba377ff84e8f3ed6da21b46
#
_entry.id   24238963eba377ff84e8f3ed6da21b46
#
_cell.length_a   1.000
_cell.length_b   1.000
_cell.length_c   1.000
_cell.angle_alpha   90.00
_cell.angle_beta   90.00
_cell.angle_gamma   90.00
#
_symmetry.space_group_name_H-M   'P 1'
#
loop_
_entity.id
_entity.type
_entity.pdbx_description
1 polymer ?
#
loop_
_entity_poly.entity_id
_entity_poly.type
_entity_poly.pdbx_seq_one_letter_code
_entity_poly.pdbx_strand_id
1 'polypeptide(L)'
;MICTFFGHRIVPNEIEPTLRSTLIDLIDNHDVDLFYVGNNGGFDAMVRKVLKELSERYAITYYVVLAYMPQKHGGIDPTDYSDTILPEGIETVPKRFAISYRNKWMIEQADYVVTYVVHDAGSGAAQFKKLAEGREKAVIELAFIG
;
A
#
# COMPACT_ATOMS: atom_id res chain seq x y z
N MET A 1 -1.46 4.99 -14.63
CA MET A 1 -0.94 3.76 -14.01
C MET A 1 -1.17 3.79 -12.49
N ILE A 2 -1.39 2.62 -11.90
CA ILE A 2 -1.72 2.47 -10.50
C ILE A 2 -0.63 1.70 -9.78
N CYS A 3 -0.26 2.15 -8.57
CA CYS A 3 0.73 1.50 -7.72
C CYS A 3 0.12 1.13 -6.37
N THR A 4 0.47 -0.05 -5.85
CA THR A 4 0.13 -0.46 -4.49
C THR A 4 1.35 -0.98 -3.75
N PHE A 5 1.18 -1.35 -2.48
CA PHE A 5 2.31 -1.58 -1.57
C PHE A 5 2.06 -2.76 -0.64
N PHE A 6 3.10 -3.55 -0.39
CA PHE A 6 3.08 -4.58 0.65
C PHE A 6 4.43 -4.63 1.35
N GLY A 7 4.43 -4.61 2.68
CA GLY A 7 5.66 -4.64 3.45
C GLY A 7 5.45 -5.10 4.88
N HIS A 8 6.56 -5.33 5.56
CA HIS A 8 6.55 -5.80 6.95
C HIS A 8 6.02 -4.74 7.91
N ARG A 9 5.53 -5.21 9.07
CA ARG A 9 5.07 -4.33 10.16
C ARG A 9 6.20 -3.47 10.70
N ILE A 10 7.42 -4.02 10.73
CA ILE A 10 8.61 -3.31 11.21
C ILE A 10 9.47 -2.99 10.00
N VAL A 11 9.71 -1.70 9.79
CA VAL A 11 10.51 -1.22 8.68
C VAL A 11 11.53 -0.20 9.21
N PRO A 12 12.83 -0.32 8.82
CA PRO A 12 13.83 0.67 9.24
C PRO A 12 13.55 2.05 8.63
N ASN A 13 13.87 3.10 9.39
CA ASN A 13 13.71 4.47 8.90
C ASN A 13 14.54 4.75 7.64
N GLU A 14 15.65 4.03 7.45
CA GLU A 14 16.52 4.18 6.28
C GLU A 14 15.81 3.83 4.95
N ILE A 15 14.71 3.10 5.01
CA ILE A 15 13.94 2.75 3.82
C ILE A 15 13.16 3.95 3.28
N GLU A 16 12.85 4.94 4.11
CA GLU A 16 12.04 6.08 3.69
C GLU A 16 12.64 6.85 2.50
N PRO A 17 13.94 7.22 2.49
CA PRO A 17 14.50 7.88 1.31
C PRO A 17 14.44 7.02 0.04
N THR A 18 14.68 5.71 0.16
CA THR A 18 14.58 4.78 -0.96
C THR A 18 13.15 4.69 -1.48
N LEU A 19 12.18 4.62 -0.57
CA LEU A 19 10.76 4.64 -0.94
C LEU A 19 10.42 5.92 -1.68
N ARG A 20 10.81 7.07 -1.14
CA ARG A 20 10.51 8.37 -1.75
C ARG A 20 11.08 8.47 -3.15
N SER A 21 12.35 8.12 -3.35
CA SER A 21 12.97 8.19 -4.67
C SER A 21 12.35 7.20 -5.66
N THR A 22 11.96 6.03 -5.20
CA THR A 22 11.25 5.05 -6.04
C THR A 22 9.91 5.58 -6.51
N LEU A 23 9.14 6.20 -5.61
CA LEU A 23 7.83 6.76 -5.97
C LEU A 23 7.97 7.95 -6.91
N ILE A 24 8.96 8.80 -6.71
CA ILE A 24 9.22 9.92 -7.61
C ILE A 24 9.56 9.40 -9.02
N ASP A 25 10.38 8.35 -9.11
CA ASP A 25 10.70 7.73 -10.40
C ASP A 25 9.43 7.17 -11.08
N LEU A 26 8.56 6.51 -10.32
CA LEU A 26 7.31 6.01 -10.87
C LEU A 26 6.40 7.13 -11.38
N ILE A 27 6.37 8.25 -10.66
CA ILE A 27 5.57 9.42 -11.05
C ILE A 27 6.15 10.07 -12.31
N ASP A 28 7.45 10.32 -12.31
CA ASP A 28 8.11 11.08 -13.38
C ASP A 28 8.30 10.27 -14.65
N ASN A 29 8.61 8.98 -14.55
CA ASN A 29 9.06 8.17 -15.68
C ASN A 29 8.12 7.04 -16.07
N HIS A 30 7.11 6.74 -15.27
CA HIS A 30 6.22 5.59 -15.50
C HIS A 30 4.74 5.93 -15.45
N ASP A 31 4.39 7.20 -15.47
CA ASP A 31 3.02 7.69 -15.51
C ASP A 31 2.13 7.17 -14.35
N VAL A 32 2.71 6.92 -13.21
CA VAL A 32 1.94 6.54 -12.02
C VAL A 32 1.36 7.79 -11.39
N ASP A 33 0.03 7.85 -11.34
CA ASP A 33 -0.70 9.01 -10.81
C ASP A 33 -1.72 8.62 -9.74
N LEU A 34 -1.90 7.33 -9.50
CA LEU A 34 -2.85 6.82 -8.51
C LEU A 34 -2.18 5.75 -7.65
N PHE A 35 -2.31 5.89 -6.34
CA PHE A 35 -1.71 4.98 -5.37
C PHE A 35 -2.77 4.44 -4.43
N TYR A 36 -2.71 3.13 -4.16
CA TYR A 36 -3.54 2.47 -3.15
C TYR A 36 -2.64 1.92 -2.06
N VAL A 37 -2.90 2.29 -0.81
CA VAL A 37 -2.12 1.82 0.33
C VAL A 37 -3.05 1.29 1.42
N GLY A 38 -2.62 0.24 2.13
CA GLY A 38 -3.34 -0.28 3.27
C GLY A 38 -3.11 0.54 4.53
N ASN A 39 -3.66 0.08 5.64
CA ASN A 39 -3.53 0.77 6.92
C ASN A 39 -3.02 -0.17 8.03
N ASN A 40 -2.21 -1.15 7.66
CA ASN A 40 -1.71 -2.17 8.59
C ASN A 40 -0.18 -2.17 8.64
N GLY A 41 0.37 -1.82 9.79
CA GLY A 41 1.80 -1.95 10.07
C GLY A 41 2.66 -0.76 9.66
N GLY A 42 3.95 -0.90 9.93
CA GLY A 42 4.91 0.20 9.80
C GLY A 42 5.21 0.60 8.36
N PHE A 43 5.28 -0.37 7.45
CA PHE A 43 5.53 -0.03 6.06
C PHE A 43 4.37 0.78 5.48
N ASP A 44 3.12 0.36 5.72
CA ASP A 44 1.95 1.12 5.26
C ASP A 44 1.95 2.54 5.84
N ALA A 45 2.32 2.69 7.12
CA ALA A 45 2.40 4.01 7.75
C ALA A 45 3.46 4.91 7.09
N MET A 46 4.61 4.34 6.77
CA MET A 46 5.68 5.07 6.05
C MET A 46 5.22 5.49 4.67
N VAL A 47 4.55 4.59 3.94
CA VAL A 47 4.02 4.89 2.61
C VAL A 47 3.00 6.02 2.67
N ARG A 48 2.06 5.98 3.61
CA ARG A 48 1.06 7.04 3.76
C ARG A 48 1.70 8.40 4.01
N LYS A 49 2.74 8.43 4.87
CA LYS A 49 3.48 9.66 5.15
C LYS A 49 4.12 10.23 3.88
N VAL A 50 4.82 9.38 3.12
CA VAL A 50 5.50 9.79 1.90
C VAL A 50 4.49 10.23 0.83
N LEU A 51 3.40 9.50 0.66
CA LEU A 51 2.36 9.86 -0.32
C LEU A 51 1.72 11.21 0.01
N LYS A 52 1.49 11.49 1.29
CA LYS A 52 0.95 12.80 1.70
C LYS A 52 1.91 13.92 1.31
N GLU A 53 3.19 13.75 1.56
CA GLU A 53 4.21 14.74 1.16
C GLU A 53 4.26 14.93 -0.36
N LEU A 54 4.26 13.83 -1.12
CA LEU A 54 4.35 13.88 -2.57
C LEU A 54 3.10 14.48 -3.20
N SER A 55 1.93 14.27 -2.61
CA SER A 55 0.68 14.84 -3.13
C SER A 55 0.65 16.36 -3.07
N GLU A 56 1.49 16.96 -2.24
CA GLU A 56 1.62 18.42 -2.14
C GLU A 56 2.47 19.01 -3.28
N ARG A 57 3.28 18.16 -3.93
CA ARG A 57 4.24 18.60 -4.97
C ARG A 57 3.95 18.04 -6.36
N TYR A 58 3.26 16.91 -6.44
CA TYR A 58 2.98 16.21 -7.69
C TYR A 58 1.48 16.06 -7.88
N ALA A 59 1.04 16.04 -9.11
CA ALA A 59 -0.38 15.85 -9.44
C ALA A 59 -0.75 14.36 -9.32
N ILE A 60 -0.76 13.84 -8.10
CA ILE A 60 -1.10 12.45 -7.82
C ILE A 60 -2.31 12.39 -6.88
N THR A 61 -2.98 11.25 -6.93
CA THR A 61 -4.07 10.91 -6.00
C THR A 61 -3.67 9.63 -5.25
N TYR A 62 -3.99 9.56 -3.96
CA TYR A 62 -3.81 8.32 -3.22
C TYR A 62 -5.02 8.07 -2.33
N TYR A 63 -5.29 6.79 -2.10
CA TYR A 63 -6.35 6.35 -1.19
C TYR A 63 -5.82 5.32 -0.22
N VAL A 64 -6.25 5.44 1.03
CA VAL A 64 -6.06 4.39 2.03
C VAL A 64 -7.21 3.40 1.86
N VAL A 65 -6.88 2.17 1.51
CA VAL A 65 -7.88 1.13 1.25
C VAL A 65 -8.13 0.36 2.53
N LEU A 66 -9.36 0.45 3.02
CA LEU A 66 -9.73 -0.14 4.30
C LEU A 66 -10.25 -1.56 4.13
N ALA A 67 -9.98 -2.41 5.13
CA ALA A 67 -10.52 -3.77 5.19
C ALA A 67 -11.88 -3.81 5.90
N TYR A 68 -12.14 -2.84 6.79
CA TYR A 68 -13.38 -2.73 7.56
C TYR A 68 -13.86 -1.29 7.60
N MET A 69 -15.16 -1.12 7.86
CA MET A 69 -15.68 0.20 8.19
C MET A 69 -15.02 0.71 9.48
N PRO A 70 -14.61 1.98 9.53
CA PRO A 70 -14.08 2.57 10.75
C PRO A 70 -15.14 2.52 11.85
N GLN A 71 -14.71 2.13 13.06
CA GLN A 71 -15.62 2.15 14.21
C GLN A 71 -15.79 3.59 14.69
N LYS A 72 -17.04 3.93 15.05
CA LYS A 72 -17.38 5.29 15.50
C LYS A 72 -16.84 5.64 16.89
N HIS A 73 -16.23 4.69 17.58
CA HIS A 73 -15.69 4.88 18.93
C HIS A 73 -14.18 4.74 18.93
N GLY A 74 -13.49 5.49 19.79
CA GLY A 74 -12.06 5.33 19.97
C GLY A 74 -11.22 6.52 19.54
N GLY A 75 -11.80 7.70 19.45
CA GLY A 75 -11.04 8.93 19.23
C GLY A 75 -10.40 9.04 17.86
N ILE A 76 -10.91 8.32 16.88
CA ILE A 76 -10.43 8.46 15.51
C ILE A 76 -11.06 9.71 14.91
N ASP A 77 -10.21 10.63 14.49
CA ASP A 77 -10.64 11.84 13.82
C ASP A 77 -11.26 11.47 12.48
N PRO A 78 -12.51 11.88 12.19
CA PRO A 78 -13.13 11.63 10.89
C PRO A 78 -12.30 12.14 9.70
N THR A 79 -11.45 13.15 9.91
CA THR A 79 -10.58 13.66 8.86
C THR A 79 -9.51 12.66 8.43
N ASP A 80 -9.15 11.68 9.30
CA ASP A 80 -8.19 10.64 8.96
C ASP A 80 -8.69 9.69 7.88
N TYR A 81 -10.00 9.73 7.59
CA TYR A 81 -10.62 8.85 6.59
C TYR A 81 -11.09 9.59 5.35
N SER A 82 -10.71 10.88 5.19
CA SER A 82 -11.14 11.68 4.04
C SER A 82 -10.68 11.12 2.71
N ASP A 83 -9.52 10.43 2.70
CA ASP A 83 -8.93 9.84 1.51
C ASP A 83 -8.99 8.30 1.54
N THR A 84 -10.07 7.76 2.12
CA THR A 84 -10.24 6.31 2.25
C THR A 84 -11.26 5.77 1.29
N ILE A 85 -11.08 4.51 0.90
CA ILE A 85 -12.06 3.76 0.12
C ILE A 85 -12.20 2.35 0.69
N LEU A 86 -13.33 1.72 0.39
CA LEU A 86 -13.59 0.32 0.71
C LEU A 86 -13.74 -0.45 -0.61
N PRO A 87 -13.07 -1.59 -0.76
CA PRO A 87 -13.27 -2.42 -1.95
C PRO A 87 -14.74 -2.84 -2.11
N GLU A 88 -15.22 -2.87 -3.34
CA GLU A 88 -16.58 -3.31 -3.62
C GLU A 88 -16.79 -4.74 -3.12
N GLY A 89 -17.89 -4.97 -2.42
CA GLY A 89 -18.26 -6.29 -1.90
C GLY A 89 -17.58 -6.68 -0.59
N ILE A 90 -16.71 -5.82 -0.03
CA ILE A 90 -15.97 -6.19 1.18
C ILE A 90 -16.88 -6.40 2.39
N GLU A 91 -18.05 -5.75 2.40
CA GLU A 91 -19.03 -5.90 3.48
C GLU A 91 -19.63 -7.31 3.55
N THR A 92 -19.54 -8.08 2.47
CA THR A 92 -20.01 -9.46 2.44
C THR A 92 -18.95 -10.47 2.89
N VAL A 93 -17.72 -10.01 3.09
CA VAL A 93 -16.59 -10.89 3.43
C VAL A 93 -16.49 -11.05 4.94
N PRO A 94 -16.37 -12.28 5.47
CA PRO A 94 -16.15 -12.46 6.89
C PRO A 94 -14.92 -11.68 7.37
N LYS A 95 -15.02 -11.09 8.57
CA LYS A 95 -13.97 -10.20 9.09
C LYS A 95 -12.58 -10.83 9.06
N ARG A 96 -12.48 -12.13 9.34
CA ARG A 96 -11.19 -12.86 9.33
C ARG A 96 -10.53 -12.91 7.96
N PHE A 97 -11.27 -12.69 6.88
CA PHE A 97 -10.75 -12.69 5.51
C PHE A 97 -10.68 -11.30 4.88
N ALA A 98 -11.10 -10.27 5.61
CA ALA A 98 -11.26 -8.93 5.04
C ALA A 98 -9.92 -8.30 4.62
N ILE A 99 -8.86 -8.49 5.41
CA ILE A 99 -7.53 -7.96 5.06
C ILE A 99 -7.01 -8.64 3.79
N SER A 100 -7.16 -9.95 3.69
CA SER A 100 -6.75 -10.71 2.51
C SER A 100 -7.53 -10.27 1.27
N TYR A 101 -8.84 -10.08 1.41
CA TYR A 101 -9.70 -9.60 0.33
C TYR A 101 -9.25 -8.21 -0.16
N ARG A 102 -9.02 -7.28 0.79
CA ARG A 102 -8.54 -5.94 0.49
C ARG A 102 -7.21 -5.98 -0.26
N ASN A 103 -6.27 -6.80 0.20
CA ASN A 103 -4.95 -6.91 -0.41
C ASN A 103 -5.02 -7.47 -1.83
N LYS A 104 -5.85 -8.48 -2.06
CA LYS A 104 -6.07 -9.02 -3.41
C LYS A 104 -6.70 -7.99 -4.33
N TRP A 105 -7.66 -7.23 -3.82
CA TRP A 105 -8.27 -6.16 -4.59
C TRP A 105 -7.23 -5.11 -5.03
N MET A 106 -6.35 -4.71 -4.10
CA MET A 106 -5.30 -3.74 -4.44
C MET A 106 -4.37 -4.29 -5.54
N ILE A 107 -3.97 -5.55 -5.46
CA ILE A 107 -3.12 -6.18 -6.47
C ILE A 107 -3.82 -6.17 -7.84
N GLU A 108 -5.09 -6.50 -7.88
CA GLU A 108 -5.84 -6.55 -9.14
C GLU A 108 -5.94 -5.17 -9.81
N GLN A 109 -6.03 -4.10 -9.02
CA GLN A 109 -6.09 -2.74 -9.56
C GLN A 109 -4.73 -2.23 -10.03
N ALA A 110 -3.63 -2.75 -9.50
CA ALA A 110 -2.31 -2.17 -9.67
C ALA A 110 -1.61 -2.59 -10.96
N ASP A 111 -0.78 -1.70 -11.48
CA ASP A 111 0.21 -1.99 -12.53
C ASP A 111 1.59 -2.22 -11.90
N TYR A 112 1.88 -1.51 -10.81
CA TYR A 112 3.14 -1.59 -10.07
C TYR A 112 2.88 -1.96 -8.62
N VAL A 113 3.75 -2.78 -8.04
CA VAL A 113 3.68 -3.16 -6.64
C VAL A 113 5.04 -2.92 -6.00
N VAL A 114 5.08 -2.00 -5.05
CA VAL A 114 6.31 -1.67 -4.30
C VAL A 114 6.27 -2.44 -2.98
N THR A 115 7.34 -3.19 -2.70
CA THR A 115 7.38 -4.07 -1.54
C THR A 115 8.59 -3.81 -0.65
N TYR A 116 8.44 -4.16 0.63
CA TYR A 116 9.56 -4.29 1.56
C TYR A 116 9.44 -5.64 2.26
N VAL A 117 10.10 -6.66 1.70
CA VAL A 117 10.04 -8.04 2.19
C VAL A 117 11.46 -8.58 2.29
N VAL A 118 11.96 -8.70 3.53
CA VAL A 118 13.33 -9.17 3.80
C VAL A 118 13.37 -10.64 4.23
N HIS A 119 12.22 -11.22 4.59
CA HIS A 119 12.12 -12.63 4.91
C HIS A 119 10.76 -13.16 4.49
N ASP A 120 10.72 -14.45 4.16
CA ASP A 120 9.52 -15.12 3.64
C ASP A 120 8.67 -15.79 4.71
N ALA A 121 9.31 -16.31 5.75
CA ALA A 121 8.67 -17.22 6.69
C ALA A 121 7.55 -16.54 7.48
N GLY A 122 6.29 -17.01 7.28
CA GLY A 122 5.14 -16.54 8.03
C GLY A 122 4.72 -15.11 7.77
N SER A 123 5.28 -14.47 6.76
CA SER A 123 4.99 -13.08 6.45
C SER A 123 3.80 -12.94 5.51
N GLY A 124 2.80 -12.14 5.93
CA GLY A 124 1.69 -11.77 5.05
C GLY A 124 2.16 -10.96 3.85
N ALA A 125 3.15 -10.08 4.07
CA ALA A 125 3.71 -9.28 2.98
C ALA A 125 4.36 -10.15 1.91
N ALA A 126 5.11 -11.20 2.32
CA ALA A 126 5.73 -12.12 1.39
C ALA A 126 4.69 -12.87 0.56
N GLN A 127 3.57 -13.28 1.17
CA GLN A 127 2.48 -13.95 0.48
C GLN A 127 1.90 -13.09 -0.64
N PHE A 128 1.65 -11.82 -0.37
CA PHE A 128 1.06 -10.92 -1.36
C PHE A 128 2.06 -10.46 -2.40
N LYS A 129 3.34 -10.38 -2.06
CA LYS A 129 4.40 -10.17 -3.05
C LYS A 129 4.41 -11.31 -4.08
N LYS A 130 4.36 -12.56 -3.61
CA LYS A 130 4.31 -13.74 -4.49
C LYS A 130 3.06 -13.73 -5.37
N LEU A 131 1.92 -13.34 -4.80
CA LEU A 131 0.68 -13.23 -5.57
C LEU A 131 0.81 -12.19 -6.68
N ALA A 132 1.38 -11.02 -6.38
CA ALA A 132 1.60 -9.97 -7.38
C ALA A 132 2.52 -10.46 -8.50
N GLU A 133 3.61 -11.15 -8.16
CA GLU A 133 4.52 -11.73 -9.13
C GLU A 133 3.80 -12.75 -10.03
N GLY A 134 2.96 -13.60 -9.43
CA GLY A 134 2.17 -14.58 -10.17
C GLY A 134 1.11 -13.96 -11.07
N ARG A 135 0.68 -12.74 -10.79
CA ARG A 135 -0.24 -11.97 -11.64
C ARG A 135 0.48 -11.09 -12.64
N GLU A 136 1.79 -11.28 -12.77
CA GLU A 136 2.64 -10.56 -13.74
C GLU A 136 2.66 -9.04 -13.53
N LYS A 137 2.46 -8.58 -12.29
CA LYS A 137 2.60 -7.18 -11.96
C LYS A 137 4.08 -6.80 -11.86
N ALA A 138 4.41 -5.55 -12.15
CA ALA A 138 5.78 -5.05 -12.00
C ALA A 138 6.08 -4.83 -10.52
N VAL A 139 6.85 -5.73 -9.90
CA VAL A 139 7.17 -5.69 -8.47
C VAL A 139 8.54 -5.07 -8.25
N ILE A 140 8.60 -4.07 -7.38
CA ILE A 140 9.83 -3.36 -7.02
C ILE A 140 10.11 -3.62 -5.54
N GLU A 141 11.15 -4.39 -5.23
CA GLU A 141 11.51 -4.72 -3.86
C GLU A 141 12.53 -3.72 -3.32
N LEU A 142 12.14 -2.94 -2.31
CA LEU A 142 12.98 -1.88 -1.75
C LEU A 142 14.19 -2.39 -0.98
N ALA A 143 14.11 -3.59 -0.43
CA ALA A 143 15.20 -4.15 0.38
C ALA A 143 16.51 -4.34 -0.41
N PHE A 144 16.42 -4.45 -1.72
CA PHE A 144 17.58 -4.70 -2.60
C PHE A 144 18.01 -3.47 -3.41
N ILE A 145 17.37 -2.33 -3.16
CA ILE A 145 17.76 -1.07 -3.78
C ILE A 145 18.67 -0.36 -2.79
N GLY A 146 19.90 -0.29 -3.12
CA GLY A 146 20.85 0.22 -2.19
C GLY A 146 21.66 1.28 -2.23
#